data_986fa60970344ee5f5ce3565d183ae12
#
_entry.id   986fa60970344ee5f5ce3565d183ae12
#
_cell.length_a   1.000
_cell.length_b   1.000
_cell.length_c   1.000
_cell.angle_alpha   90.00
_cell.angle_beta   90.00
_cell.angle_gamma   90.00
#
_symmetry.space_group_name_H-M   'P 1'
#
loop_
_entity.id
_entity.type
_entity.pdbx_description
1 polymer ?
#
loop_
_entity_poly.entity_id
_entity_poly.type
_entity_poly.pdbx_seq_one_letter_code
_entity_poly.pdbx_strand_id
1 'polypeptide(L)'
;MQKILILFLLIICLFFYTDEAFAKINVETIADNLKIPWELEFAPDGRIFFTERDGNLWIIDNKSMDLVATFPTSHTSEGGLLGLALDPEFEENNFLYLYQTYFGFELHHNKVVRYTVSNNQLTNEQILIDKIPGAVWHDGGRIKFGPDEKIYITTGDATNANLSQKIDSLAGKILRINSDGTIPDDNPFENSPVFSYGHRNPQGLDWTESGILVSSEHGPSGERGYAHDEINVIEAGQNYGWPIIVGDSDNPEYRNPILHSGDVTWAPSGLLYYDSDKIPEWKGKFFVAALRGQHIMMLDLDLENNKVNSIEKIFQGEYGRIRELVQSPGGDIFVLTSNGDNDKILRISTLETDPITLEKNESSSSVDPYWIYGLIIGAIATCILIAIIRKKTSR
;
A
#
# COMPACT_ATOMS: atom_id res chain seq x y z
N MET A 1 -53.19 -3.37 22.53
CA MET A 1 -52.95 -3.77 21.15
C MET A 1 -51.76 -3.02 20.50
N GLN A 2 -51.68 -1.69 20.60
CA GLN A 2 -50.59 -0.90 20.00
C GLN A 2 -49.18 -1.25 20.50
N LYS A 3 -49.00 -1.56 21.81
CA LYS A 3 -47.68 -1.93 22.40
C LYS A 3 -47.19 -3.33 21.96
N ILE A 4 -48.12 -4.25 21.63
CA ILE A 4 -47.77 -5.60 21.16
C ILE A 4 -47.36 -5.55 19.67
N LEU A 5 -48.00 -4.68 18.88
CA LEU A 5 -47.63 -4.48 17.47
C LEU A 5 -46.25 -3.85 17.33
N ILE A 6 -45.88 -2.92 18.22
CA ILE A 6 -44.55 -2.29 18.23
C ILE A 6 -43.45 -3.32 18.60
N LEU A 7 -43.73 -4.23 19.53
CA LEU A 7 -42.78 -5.29 19.92
C LEU A 7 -42.58 -6.32 18.77
N PHE A 8 -43.63 -6.62 18.00
CA PHE A 8 -43.56 -7.53 16.85
C PHE A 8 -42.79 -6.90 15.68
N LEU A 9 -42.93 -5.59 15.44
CA LEU A 9 -42.15 -4.83 14.45
C LEU A 9 -40.67 -4.72 14.85
N LEU A 10 -40.35 -4.56 16.14
CA LEU A 10 -38.97 -4.56 16.64
C LEU A 10 -38.29 -5.94 16.53
N ILE A 11 -39.04 -7.04 16.69
CA ILE A 11 -38.50 -8.39 16.52
C ILE A 11 -38.28 -8.71 15.03
N ILE A 12 -39.12 -8.23 14.13
CA ILE A 12 -38.91 -8.41 12.67
C ILE A 12 -37.71 -7.58 12.17
N CYS A 13 -37.47 -6.39 12.71
CA CYS A 13 -36.27 -5.60 12.36
C CYS A 13 -34.96 -6.22 12.86
N LEU A 14 -34.99 -7.10 13.86
CA LEU A 14 -33.78 -7.81 14.34
C LEU A 14 -33.34 -8.99 13.46
N PHE A 15 -34.19 -9.44 12.51
CA PHE A 15 -33.88 -10.54 11.59
C PHE A 15 -33.38 -10.12 10.22
N PHE A 16 -33.16 -8.79 9.97
CA PHE A 16 -32.56 -8.27 8.75
C PHE A 16 -31.21 -7.63 8.99
N TYR A 17 -30.49 -8.00 10.08
CA TYR A 17 -29.05 -7.86 10.06
C TYR A 17 -28.53 -8.93 9.09
N THR A 18 -28.36 -8.55 7.85
CA THR A 18 -27.44 -9.25 6.97
C THR A 18 -26.07 -9.12 7.63
N ASP A 19 -25.54 -10.20 8.20
CA ASP A 19 -24.10 -10.30 8.36
C ASP A 19 -23.54 -10.04 6.95
N GLU A 20 -23.01 -8.84 6.74
CA GLU A 20 -22.07 -8.62 5.65
C GLU A 20 -20.93 -9.58 5.96
N ALA A 21 -20.90 -10.68 5.26
CA ALA A 21 -19.84 -11.66 5.38
C ALA A 21 -18.59 -10.97 4.83
N PHE A 22 -17.78 -10.37 5.73
CA PHE A 22 -16.46 -9.89 5.37
C PHE A 22 -15.71 -11.02 4.68
N ALA A 23 -15.11 -10.71 3.54
CA ALA A 23 -14.33 -11.68 2.80
C ALA A 23 -13.27 -12.28 3.75
N LYS A 24 -13.29 -13.60 3.91
CA LYS A 24 -12.33 -14.27 4.78
C LYS A 24 -10.95 -14.17 4.16
N ILE A 25 -10.08 -13.38 4.79
CA ILE A 25 -8.71 -13.16 4.35
C ILE A 25 -7.86 -14.40 4.61
N ASN A 26 -7.08 -14.80 3.60
CA ASN A 26 -6.04 -15.82 3.67
C ASN A 26 -4.67 -15.18 3.45
N VAL A 27 -3.67 -15.58 4.23
CA VAL A 27 -2.28 -15.14 4.05
C VAL A 27 -1.41 -16.35 3.77
N GLU A 28 -0.71 -16.32 2.65
CA GLU A 28 0.16 -17.39 2.17
C GLU A 28 1.60 -16.86 2.03
N THR A 29 2.60 -17.67 2.41
CA THR A 29 4.01 -17.36 2.15
C THR A 29 4.38 -17.82 0.74
N ILE A 30 4.78 -16.90 -0.11
CA ILE A 30 5.21 -17.14 -1.50
C ILE A 30 6.71 -17.43 -1.56
N ALA A 31 7.52 -16.67 -0.81
CA ALA A 31 8.94 -16.88 -0.65
C ALA A 31 9.38 -16.52 0.76
N ASP A 32 10.40 -17.20 1.26
CA ASP A 32 11.00 -16.98 2.58
C ASP A 32 12.54 -16.99 2.50
N ASN A 33 13.19 -16.83 3.66
CA ASN A 33 14.66 -16.75 3.77
C ASN A 33 15.28 -15.63 2.94
N LEU A 34 14.54 -14.53 2.72
CA LEU A 34 14.97 -13.36 1.97
C LEU A 34 15.74 -12.38 2.86
N LYS A 35 16.50 -11.48 2.22
CA LYS A 35 17.28 -10.43 2.88
C LYS A 35 16.76 -9.05 2.48
N ILE A 36 15.80 -8.54 3.24
CA ILE A 36 15.21 -7.22 3.03
C ILE A 36 14.77 -7.06 1.58
N PRO A 37 13.79 -7.86 1.09
CA PRO A 37 13.17 -7.62 -0.21
C PRO A 37 12.57 -6.21 -0.18
N TRP A 38 12.87 -5.42 -1.24
CA TRP A 38 12.59 -3.99 -1.18
C TRP A 38 11.44 -3.59 -2.10
N GLU A 39 11.42 -4.11 -3.33
CA GLU A 39 10.39 -3.87 -4.34
C GLU A 39 10.01 -5.15 -5.05
N LEU A 40 8.79 -5.22 -5.56
CA LEU A 40 8.27 -6.34 -6.35
C LEU A 40 7.41 -5.82 -7.50
N GLU A 41 7.59 -6.42 -8.70
CA GLU A 41 6.81 -6.09 -9.89
C GLU A 41 6.33 -7.35 -10.62
N PHE A 42 5.12 -7.29 -11.12
CA PHE A 42 4.51 -8.35 -11.94
C PHE A 42 4.73 -8.07 -13.40
N ALA A 43 5.43 -8.97 -14.10
CA ALA A 43 5.50 -8.91 -15.54
C ALA A 43 4.20 -9.43 -16.19
N PRO A 44 3.83 -8.92 -17.39
CA PRO A 44 2.61 -9.34 -18.09
C PRO A 44 2.56 -10.84 -18.41
N ASP A 45 3.73 -11.48 -18.55
CA ASP A 45 3.86 -12.92 -18.81
C ASP A 45 3.73 -13.80 -17.54
N GLY A 46 3.47 -13.19 -16.39
CA GLY A 46 3.25 -13.86 -15.11
C GLY A 46 4.49 -14.05 -14.26
N ARG A 47 5.67 -13.66 -14.74
CA ARG A 47 6.89 -13.62 -13.93
C ARG A 47 6.79 -12.51 -12.87
N ILE A 48 7.45 -12.73 -11.73
CA ILE A 48 7.54 -11.73 -10.66
C ILE A 48 9.01 -11.39 -10.48
N PHE A 49 9.35 -10.12 -10.64
CA PHE A 49 10.67 -9.60 -10.33
C PHE A 49 10.67 -8.97 -8.95
N PHE A 50 11.76 -9.14 -8.19
CA PHE A 50 11.91 -8.42 -6.94
C PHE A 50 13.38 -8.14 -6.63
N THR A 51 13.60 -7.04 -5.90
CA THR A 51 14.92 -6.64 -5.44
C THR A 51 15.15 -7.02 -3.98
N GLU A 52 16.38 -7.41 -3.64
CA GLU A 52 16.88 -7.41 -2.27
C GLU A 52 17.88 -6.28 -2.09
N ARG A 53 17.79 -5.58 -0.96
CA ARG A 53 18.59 -4.38 -0.67
C ARG A 53 20.10 -4.60 -0.75
N ASP A 54 20.59 -5.82 -0.52
CA ASP A 54 22.00 -6.17 -0.60
C ASP A 54 22.55 -6.24 -2.04
N GLY A 55 21.69 -6.03 -3.05
CA GLY A 55 22.10 -5.91 -4.44
C GLY A 55 21.58 -7.00 -5.36
N ASN A 56 20.79 -7.94 -4.87
CA ASN A 56 20.28 -9.03 -5.69
C ASN A 56 18.97 -8.65 -6.39
N LEU A 57 18.88 -8.96 -7.67
CA LEU A 57 17.63 -8.98 -8.43
C LEU A 57 17.24 -10.43 -8.68
N TRP A 58 16.06 -10.77 -8.25
CA TRP A 58 15.48 -12.10 -8.36
C TRP A 58 14.28 -12.13 -9.30
N ILE A 59 13.99 -13.33 -9.81
CA ILE A 59 12.79 -13.62 -10.55
C ILE A 59 12.10 -14.86 -9.95
N ILE A 60 10.77 -14.79 -9.80
CA ILE A 60 9.94 -15.96 -9.55
C ILE A 60 9.19 -16.27 -10.84
N ASP A 61 9.39 -17.47 -11.36
CA ASP A 61 8.70 -18.00 -12.53
C ASP A 61 8.07 -19.36 -12.18
N ASN A 62 6.77 -19.44 -12.27
CA ASN A 62 5.97 -20.58 -11.82
C ASN A 62 6.22 -20.92 -10.34
N LYS A 63 7.15 -21.82 -10.03
CA LYS A 63 7.53 -22.24 -8.67
C LYS A 63 9.03 -22.17 -8.43
N SER A 64 9.80 -21.68 -9.39
CA SER A 64 11.23 -21.47 -9.24
C SER A 64 11.51 -20.02 -8.85
N MET A 65 12.54 -19.82 -8.05
CA MET A 65 13.11 -18.52 -7.73
C MET A 65 14.57 -18.53 -8.15
N ASP A 66 14.91 -17.69 -9.13
CA ASP A 66 16.21 -17.65 -9.76
C ASP A 66 16.86 -16.28 -9.62
N LEU A 67 18.17 -16.25 -9.35
CA LEU A 67 18.96 -15.02 -9.30
C LEU A 67 19.22 -14.53 -10.74
N VAL A 68 18.75 -13.31 -11.05
CA VAL A 68 18.95 -12.66 -12.36
C VAL A 68 20.30 -11.95 -12.40
N ALA A 69 20.61 -11.16 -11.36
CA ALA A 69 21.85 -10.39 -11.27
C ALA A 69 22.18 -10.03 -9.83
N THR A 70 23.47 -9.77 -9.56
CA THR A 70 23.93 -9.14 -8.32
C THR A 70 24.68 -7.86 -8.67
N PHE A 71 24.27 -6.75 -8.08
CA PHE A 71 24.85 -5.43 -8.30
C PHE A 71 25.80 -5.03 -7.17
N PRO A 72 26.92 -4.38 -7.45
CA PRO A 72 27.81 -3.84 -6.45
C PRO A 72 27.21 -2.56 -5.82
N THR A 73 26.24 -2.74 -4.94
CA THR A 73 25.55 -1.63 -4.25
C THR A 73 26.20 -1.30 -2.92
N SER A 74 26.03 -0.05 -2.48
CA SER A 74 26.36 0.36 -1.12
C SER A 74 25.13 0.15 -0.24
N HIS A 75 25.02 -1.03 0.39
CA HIS A 75 23.90 -1.42 1.22
C HIS A 75 24.07 -1.12 2.72
N THR A 76 24.76 -0.02 3.03
CA THR A 76 24.90 0.45 4.41
C THR A 76 23.59 1.13 4.85
N SER A 77 22.98 0.61 5.93
CA SER A 77 21.75 1.11 6.52
C SER A 77 20.54 1.14 5.56
N GLU A 78 20.20 2.28 4.90
CA GLU A 78 19.02 2.38 4.03
C GLU A 78 19.33 2.21 2.54
N GLY A 79 20.54 2.50 2.11
CA GLY A 79 20.97 2.35 0.72
C GLY A 79 21.07 0.90 0.25
N GLY A 80 21.17 0.70 -1.06
CA GLY A 80 21.28 -0.61 -1.68
C GLY A 80 20.69 -0.69 -3.09
N LEU A 81 20.22 -1.88 -3.49
CA LEU A 81 19.32 -2.07 -4.60
C LEU A 81 17.91 -1.90 -4.08
N LEU A 82 17.24 -0.81 -4.48
CA LEU A 82 15.98 -0.38 -3.89
C LEU A 82 14.82 -0.59 -4.86
N GLY A 83 14.28 0.48 -5.44
CA GLY A 83 13.14 0.44 -6.33
C GLY A 83 13.40 -0.34 -7.61
N LEU A 84 12.34 -0.93 -8.10
CA LEU A 84 12.22 -1.66 -9.35
C LEU A 84 10.94 -1.20 -10.03
N ALA A 85 10.97 -0.99 -11.33
CA ALA A 85 9.78 -0.80 -12.13
C ALA A 85 9.93 -1.53 -13.48
N LEU A 86 8.84 -2.03 -14.03
CA LEU A 86 8.76 -2.51 -15.39
C LEU A 86 8.15 -1.41 -16.25
N ASP A 87 8.62 -1.34 -17.51
CA ASP A 87 8.04 -0.41 -18.49
C ASP A 87 6.57 -0.75 -18.75
N PRO A 88 5.66 0.21 -18.91
CA PRO A 88 4.27 -0.05 -19.31
C PRO A 88 4.17 -0.89 -20.59
N GLU A 89 5.14 -0.77 -21.51
CA GLU A 89 5.24 -1.53 -22.75
C GLU A 89 6.23 -2.73 -22.61
N PHE A 90 6.36 -3.32 -21.41
CA PHE A 90 7.34 -4.39 -21.14
C PHE A 90 7.20 -5.59 -22.06
N GLU A 91 6.01 -5.95 -22.51
CA GLU A 91 5.79 -7.04 -23.48
C GLU A 91 6.53 -6.78 -24.81
N GLU A 92 6.67 -5.51 -25.21
CA GLU A 92 7.28 -5.12 -26.48
C GLU A 92 8.77 -4.83 -26.32
N ASN A 93 9.15 -4.08 -25.28
CA ASN A 93 10.50 -3.53 -25.13
C ASN A 93 11.37 -4.27 -24.09
N ASN A 94 10.77 -5.04 -23.19
CA ASN A 94 11.41 -5.74 -22.09
C ASN A 94 12.26 -4.82 -21.17
N PHE A 95 11.89 -3.58 -20.99
CA PHE A 95 12.64 -2.63 -20.17
C PHE A 95 12.31 -2.78 -18.69
N LEU A 96 13.38 -2.85 -17.89
CA LEU A 96 13.34 -2.92 -16.44
C LEU A 96 14.20 -1.80 -15.86
N TYR A 97 13.71 -1.12 -14.85
CA TYR A 97 14.36 0.03 -14.22
C TYR A 97 14.71 -0.30 -12.78
N LEU A 98 15.91 0.12 -12.35
CA LEU A 98 16.43 -0.12 -11.00
C LEU A 98 16.94 1.17 -10.39
N TYR A 99 16.59 1.40 -9.12
CA TYR A 99 17.21 2.42 -8.27
C TYR A 99 18.36 1.79 -7.47
N GLN A 100 19.57 2.34 -7.60
CA GLN A 100 20.78 1.78 -7.01
C GLN A 100 21.52 2.83 -6.21
N THR A 101 21.89 2.49 -4.95
CA THR A 101 22.85 3.26 -4.17
C THR A 101 24.25 2.72 -4.41
N TYR A 102 25.19 3.60 -4.73
CA TYR A 102 26.58 3.23 -4.93
C TYR A 102 27.53 4.17 -4.19
N PHE A 103 28.74 3.72 -3.92
CA PHE A 103 29.78 4.55 -3.33
C PHE A 103 30.63 5.11 -4.45
N GLY A 104 30.52 6.43 -4.68
CA GLY A 104 31.35 7.17 -5.61
C GLY A 104 32.64 7.67 -4.94
N PHE A 105 33.27 8.67 -5.53
CA PHE A 105 34.47 9.29 -4.94
C PHE A 105 34.10 9.98 -3.61
N GLU A 106 34.39 9.31 -2.48
CA GLU A 106 34.19 9.75 -1.09
C GLU A 106 32.73 9.88 -0.60
N LEU A 107 31.73 9.70 -1.44
CA LEU A 107 30.32 9.92 -1.09
C LEU A 107 29.41 8.81 -1.61
N HIS A 108 28.28 8.62 -0.93
CA HIS A 108 27.17 7.83 -1.45
C HIS A 108 26.41 8.63 -2.49
N HIS A 109 26.02 7.96 -3.55
CA HIS A 109 25.16 8.50 -4.59
C HIS A 109 24.08 7.48 -4.95
N ASN A 110 22.98 7.96 -5.50
CA ASN A 110 21.96 7.12 -6.07
C ASN A 110 21.87 7.38 -7.58
N LYS A 111 21.41 6.38 -8.32
CA LYS A 111 21.15 6.44 -9.76
C LYS A 111 19.93 5.61 -10.12
N VAL A 112 19.28 5.94 -11.23
CA VAL A 112 18.27 5.10 -11.89
C VAL A 112 18.85 4.59 -13.19
N VAL A 113 18.75 3.29 -13.41
CA VAL A 113 19.34 2.59 -14.55
C VAL A 113 18.26 1.74 -15.21
N ARG A 114 18.16 1.81 -16.52
CA ARG A 114 17.33 0.96 -17.35
C ARG A 114 18.14 -0.19 -17.92
N TYR A 115 17.56 -1.38 -17.92
CA TYR A 115 18.10 -2.58 -18.55
C TYR A 115 17.08 -3.17 -19.53
N THR A 116 17.55 -3.97 -20.47
CA THR A 116 16.69 -4.86 -21.29
C THR A 116 16.78 -6.26 -20.71
N VAL A 117 15.65 -6.87 -20.41
CA VAL A 117 15.55 -8.27 -19.95
C VAL A 117 15.49 -9.19 -21.15
N SER A 118 16.42 -10.14 -21.27
CA SER A 118 16.42 -11.17 -22.32
C SER A 118 16.81 -12.51 -21.73
N ASN A 119 15.96 -13.53 -21.87
CA ASN A 119 16.19 -14.87 -21.30
C ASN A 119 16.59 -14.84 -19.82
N ASN A 120 15.91 -14.04 -19.00
CA ASN A 120 16.18 -13.81 -17.59
C ASN A 120 17.59 -13.23 -17.31
N GLN A 121 18.20 -12.56 -18.28
CA GLN A 121 19.48 -11.85 -18.15
C GLN A 121 19.28 -10.36 -18.46
N LEU A 122 20.08 -9.51 -17.83
CA LEU A 122 20.07 -8.08 -18.08
C LEU A 122 21.11 -7.71 -19.14
N THR A 123 20.72 -6.90 -20.11
CA THR A 123 21.56 -6.36 -21.17
C THR A 123 21.27 -4.87 -21.37
N ASN A 124 22.06 -4.19 -22.21
CA ASN A 124 21.80 -2.80 -22.63
C ASN A 124 21.63 -1.81 -21.46
N GLU A 125 22.58 -1.82 -20.52
CA GLU A 125 22.58 -0.87 -19.41
C GLU A 125 22.55 0.57 -19.92
N GLN A 126 21.57 1.37 -19.44
CA GLN A 126 21.46 2.80 -19.70
C GLN A 126 21.20 3.55 -18.39
N ILE A 127 22.11 4.40 -17.98
CA ILE A 127 21.91 5.30 -16.83
C ILE A 127 20.97 6.43 -17.28
N LEU A 128 19.83 6.59 -16.62
CA LEU A 128 18.82 7.60 -16.93
C LEU A 128 19.04 8.87 -16.10
N ILE A 129 19.35 8.71 -14.83
CA ILE A 129 19.69 9.81 -13.93
C ILE A 129 20.77 9.33 -12.96
N ASP A 130 21.78 10.16 -12.70
CA ASP A 130 22.94 9.82 -11.92
C ASP A 130 23.26 10.90 -10.88
N LYS A 131 24.14 10.58 -9.93
CA LYS A 131 24.62 11.50 -8.89
C LYS A 131 23.51 12.14 -8.07
N ILE A 132 22.37 11.46 -7.90
CA ILE A 132 21.41 11.83 -6.88
C ILE A 132 22.15 11.74 -5.54
N PRO A 133 22.17 12.80 -4.71
CA PRO A 133 22.84 12.73 -3.41
C PRO A 133 22.30 11.57 -2.58
N GLY A 134 23.20 10.77 -2.02
CA GLY A 134 22.91 9.64 -1.15
C GLY A 134 23.67 9.73 0.16
N ALA A 135 23.27 8.96 1.14
CA ALA A 135 23.92 8.88 2.44
C ALA A 135 23.73 7.50 3.10
N VAL A 136 24.06 7.39 4.38
CA VAL A 136 23.75 6.20 5.17
C VAL A 136 22.24 6.07 5.43
N TRP A 137 21.53 7.20 5.48
CA TRP A 137 20.08 7.30 5.66
C TRP A 137 19.48 8.31 4.70
N HIS A 138 18.19 8.16 4.45
CA HIS A 138 17.39 9.06 3.62
C HIS A 138 17.80 9.02 2.14
N ASP A 139 17.76 7.83 1.57
CA ASP A 139 18.04 7.62 0.14
C ASP A 139 16.78 7.68 -0.74
N GLY A 140 15.56 7.68 -0.15
CA GLY A 140 14.31 7.55 -0.88
C GLY A 140 14.21 6.18 -1.51
N GLY A 141 14.22 6.13 -2.86
CA GLY A 141 14.47 4.91 -3.62
C GLY A 141 13.27 4.31 -4.33
N ARG A 142 12.05 4.86 -4.16
CA ARG A 142 10.89 4.40 -4.90
C ARG A 142 10.96 4.89 -6.34
N ILE A 143 10.75 4.00 -7.29
CA ILE A 143 10.49 4.33 -8.69
C ILE A 143 9.19 3.70 -9.14
N LYS A 144 8.35 4.45 -9.83
CA LYS A 144 7.06 3.96 -10.31
C LYS A 144 6.62 4.73 -11.55
N PHE A 145 6.00 4.06 -12.51
CA PHE A 145 5.36 4.73 -13.63
C PHE A 145 4.04 5.34 -13.19
N GLY A 146 3.84 6.60 -13.54
CA GLY A 146 2.56 7.27 -13.38
C GLY A 146 1.58 6.95 -14.52
N PRO A 147 0.31 7.35 -14.38
CA PRO A 147 -0.70 7.18 -15.42
C PRO A 147 -0.41 7.98 -16.69
N ASP A 148 0.56 8.88 -16.63
CA ASP A 148 1.11 9.69 -17.74
C ASP A 148 2.32 9.03 -18.42
N GLU A 149 2.62 7.77 -18.08
CA GLU A 149 3.74 6.99 -18.60
C GLU A 149 5.13 7.60 -18.32
N LYS A 150 5.22 8.46 -17.30
CA LYS A 150 6.48 9.02 -16.82
C LYS A 150 6.97 8.26 -15.59
N ILE A 151 8.28 8.24 -15.38
CA ILE A 151 8.90 7.64 -14.19
C ILE A 151 8.94 8.69 -13.10
N TYR A 152 8.29 8.39 -11.97
CA TYR A 152 8.41 9.15 -10.73
C TYR A 152 9.41 8.47 -9.80
N ILE A 153 10.28 9.29 -9.19
CA ILE A 153 11.41 8.80 -8.40
C ILE A 153 11.42 9.57 -7.08
N THR A 154 11.38 8.87 -5.96
CA THR A 154 11.56 9.50 -4.65
C THR A 154 13.03 9.57 -4.29
N THR A 155 13.46 10.71 -3.73
CA THR A 155 14.82 10.92 -3.23
C THR A 155 14.77 11.50 -1.82
N GLY A 156 15.60 10.99 -0.94
CA GLY A 156 15.75 11.54 0.40
C GLY A 156 16.66 12.76 0.46
N ASP A 157 16.68 13.45 1.58
CA ASP A 157 17.54 14.63 1.81
C ASP A 157 19.05 14.29 1.97
N ALA A 158 19.39 13.00 1.88
CA ALA A 158 20.75 12.49 2.07
C ALA A 158 21.39 13.00 3.38
N THR A 159 20.62 13.08 4.46
CA THR A 159 20.99 13.62 5.79
C THR A 159 21.46 15.09 5.79
N ASN A 160 21.24 15.81 4.70
CA ASN A 160 21.47 17.23 4.56
C ASN A 160 20.15 17.95 4.25
N ALA A 161 19.37 18.17 5.29
CA ALA A 161 18.02 18.72 5.21
C ALA A 161 17.88 19.99 4.36
N ASN A 162 18.92 20.84 4.32
CA ASN A 162 18.92 22.07 3.52
C ASN A 162 18.86 21.82 2.00
N LEU A 163 19.20 20.63 1.52
CA LEU A 163 19.12 20.28 0.09
C LEU A 163 17.66 20.16 -0.38
N SER A 164 16.75 19.82 0.53
CA SER A 164 15.33 19.64 0.19
C SER A 164 14.69 20.92 -0.36
N GLN A 165 15.15 22.10 0.10
CA GLN A 165 14.67 23.41 -0.35
C GLN A 165 15.39 23.94 -1.60
N LYS A 166 16.46 23.29 -2.07
CA LYS A 166 17.22 23.73 -3.25
C LYS A 166 16.72 23.04 -4.50
N ILE A 167 16.15 23.80 -5.45
CA ILE A 167 15.61 23.25 -6.71
C ILE A 167 16.72 22.68 -7.63
N ASP A 168 17.94 23.17 -7.50
CA ASP A 168 19.11 22.68 -8.24
C ASP A 168 19.73 21.38 -7.65
N SER A 169 19.22 20.92 -6.50
CA SER A 169 19.57 19.64 -5.88
C SER A 169 18.53 18.57 -6.19
N LEU A 170 18.99 17.34 -6.43
CA LEU A 170 18.11 16.17 -6.59
C LEU A 170 17.75 15.50 -5.25
N ALA A 171 18.25 15.98 -4.12
CA ALA A 171 17.96 15.43 -2.79
C ALA A 171 16.68 16.04 -2.20
N GLY A 172 15.87 15.20 -1.51
CA GLY A 172 14.62 15.63 -0.87
C GLY A 172 13.56 16.05 -1.87
N LYS A 173 13.34 15.21 -2.89
CA LYS A 173 12.47 15.47 -4.04
C LYS A 173 11.59 14.29 -4.39
N ILE A 174 10.52 14.57 -5.11
CA ILE A 174 9.96 13.64 -6.07
C ILE A 174 10.38 14.15 -7.44
N LEU A 175 11.07 13.31 -8.22
CA LEU A 175 11.53 13.60 -9.57
C LEU A 175 10.58 12.96 -10.59
N ARG A 176 10.48 13.53 -11.80
CA ARG A 176 9.70 12.99 -12.91
C ARG A 176 10.50 13.09 -14.20
N ILE A 177 10.71 11.97 -14.87
CA ILE A 177 11.46 11.84 -16.11
C ILE A 177 10.73 10.97 -17.14
N ASN A 178 11.07 11.09 -18.41
CA ASN A 178 10.66 10.15 -19.45
C ASN A 178 11.38 8.80 -19.28
N SER A 179 10.85 7.75 -19.90
CA SER A 179 11.42 6.38 -19.87
C SER A 179 12.82 6.27 -20.50
N ASP A 180 13.23 7.27 -21.28
CA ASP A 180 14.57 7.39 -21.86
C ASP A 180 15.55 8.24 -21.02
N GLY A 181 15.08 8.84 -19.92
CA GLY A 181 15.86 9.71 -19.03
C GLY A 181 15.80 11.19 -19.38
N THR A 182 15.13 11.58 -20.46
CA THR A 182 14.92 12.99 -20.80
C THR A 182 13.91 13.65 -19.84
N ILE A 183 13.98 14.97 -19.73
CA ILE A 183 13.06 15.74 -18.88
C ILE A 183 11.77 16.02 -19.66
N PRO A 184 10.58 15.71 -19.11
CA PRO A 184 9.31 16.08 -19.71
C PRO A 184 9.17 17.60 -19.87
N ASP A 185 8.66 18.05 -21.01
CA ASP A 185 8.47 19.49 -21.32
C ASP A 185 7.46 20.17 -20.39
N ASP A 186 6.56 19.39 -19.80
CA ASP A 186 5.51 19.82 -18.86
C ASP A 186 5.90 19.69 -17.39
N ASN A 187 7.18 19.46 -17.07
CA ASN A 187 7.67 19.52 -15.71
C ASN A 187 7.54 20.95 -15.14
N PRO A 188 7.26 21.10 -13.84
CA PRO A 188 6.98 22.41 -13.24
C PRO A 188 8.20 23.36 -13.21
N PHE A 189 9.42 22.81 -13.31
CA PHE A 189 10.65 23.60 -13.32
C PHE A 189 11.38 23.36 -14.64
N GLU A 190 11.70 24.43 -15.35
CA GLU A 190 12.33 24.39 -16.66
C GLU A 190 13.65 23.62 -16.64
N ASN A 191 13.82 22.65 -17.55
CA ASN A 191 15.01 21.80 -17.66
C ASN A 191 15.40 21.05 -16.36
N SER A 192 14.43 20.79 -15.48
CA SER A 192 14.66 20.10 -14.21
C SER A 192 13.79 18.83 -14.10
N PRO A 193 14.33 17.71 -13.60
CA PRO A 193 13.54 16.52 -13.30
C PRO A 193 12.69 16.69 -12.04
N VAL A 194 12.83 17.78 -11.28
CA VAL A 194 12.10 18.02 -10.03
C VAL A 194 10.60 18.19 -10.32
N PHE A 195 9.77 17.34 -9.71
CA PHE A 195 8.33 17.42 -9.75
C PHE A 195 7.77 18.15 -8.52
N SER A 196 8.27 17.76 -7.32
CA SER A 196 7.97 18.44 -6.05
C SER A 196 9.21 18.45 -5.15
N TYR A 197 9.23 19.30 -4.14
CA TYR A 197 10.41 19.51 -3.30
C TYR A 197 10.04 19.77 -1.84
N GLY A 198 11.07 19.88 -0.98
CA GLY A 198 10.84 20.03 0.45
C GLY A 198 10.46 18.74 1.15
N HIS A 199 10.94 17.61 0.63
CA HIS A 199 10.76 16.28 1.21
C HIS A 199 11.97 15.89 2.07
N ARG A 200 11.72 15.04 3.09
CA ARG A 200 12.78 14.47 3.92
C ARG A 200 13.24 13.10 3.39
N ASN A 201 12.34 12.12 3.37
CA ASN A 201 12.65 10.76 2.91
C ASN A 201 11.37 10.03 2.47
N PRO A 202 10.78 10.40 1.32
CA PRO A 202 9.61 9.71 0.78
C PRO A 202 10.00 8.32 0.26
N GLN A 203 9.20 7.29 0.61
CA GLN A 203 9.45 5.89 0.25
C GLN A 203 8.27 5.19 -0.40
N GLY A 204 7.08 5.76 -0.39
CA GLY A 204 5.92 5.21 -1.08
C GLY A 204 5.31 6.22 -2.04
N LEU A 205 4.82 5.72 -3.18
CA LEU A 205 4.08 6.47 -4.20
C LEU A 205 2.97 5.58 -4.75
N ASP A 206 1.77 6.13 -4.89
CA ASP A 206 0.72 5.54 -5.72
C ASP A 206 -0.31 6.57 -6.15
N TRP A 207 -1.12 6.21 -7.15
CA TRP A 207 -2.15 7.05 -7.74
C TRP A 207 -3.53 6.46 -7.52
N THR A 208 -4.51 7.34 -7.32
CA THR A 208 -5.91 6.96 -7.45
C THR A 208 -6.26 6.69 -8.92
N GLU A 209 -7.41 6.04 -9.17
CA GLU A 209 -7.96 5.90 -10.52
C GLU A 209 -8.15 7.25 -11.23
N SER A 210 -8.39 8.33 -10.49
CA SER A 210 -8.50 9.70 -11.04
C SER A 210 -7.17 10.39 -11.29
N GLY A 211 -6.03 9.73 -11.00
CA GLY A 211 -4.68 10.25 -11.25
C GLY A 211 -4.14 11.16 -10.14
N ILE A 212 -4.74 11.19 -8.94
CA ILE A 212 -4.18 11.94 -7.81
C ILE A 212 -3.03 11.15 -7.22
N LEU A 213 -1.84 11.76 -7.19
CA LEU A 213 -0.63 11.16 -6.61
C LEU A 213 -0.60 11.35 -5.10
N VAL A 214 -0.34 10.26 -4.38
CA VAL A 214 -0.13 10.25 -2.93
C VAL A 214 1.25 9.66 -2.62
N SER A 215 1.92 10.19 -1.61
CA SER A 215 3.22 9.73 -1.12
C SER A 215 3.17 9.45 0.37
N SER A 216 3.93 8.46 0.82
CA SER A 216 4.24 8.23 2.22
C SER A 216 5.69 8.61 2.51
N GLU A 217 5.93 9.30 3.62
CA GLU A 217 7.21 9.92 3.92
C GLU A 217 7.62 9.76 5.39
N HIS A 218 8.91 9.47 5.62
CA HIS A 218 9.49 9.44 6.97
C HIS A 218 9.73 10.85 7.49
N GLY A 219 9.12 11.18 8.60
CA GLY A 219 9.41 12.38 9.39
C GLY A 219 10.70 12.26 10.21
N PRO A 220 11.05 13.28 11.00
CA PRO A 220 12.24 13.33 11.84
C PRO A 220 12.12 12.36 13.04
N SER A 221 12.37 11.09 12.82
CA SER A 221 12.19 10.01 13.80
C SER A 221 13.01 10.24 15.09
N GLY A 222 12.35 10.20 16.23
CA GLY A 222 12.94 9.75 17.49
C GLY A 222 13.73 10.74 18.34
N GLU A 223 14.09 11.91 17.88
CA GLU A 223 14.68 12.94 18.71
C GLU A 223 13.62 13.91 19.23
N ARG A 224 13.41 13.93 20.54
CA ARG A 224 12.54 14.91 21.26
C ARG A 224 11.02 14.80 21.01
N GLY A 225 10.49 13.65 20.67
CA GLY A 225 9.05 13.48 20.44
C GLY A 225 8.57 13.98 19.07
N TYR A 226 9.45 14.20 18.13
CA TYR A 226 9.11 14.53 16.75
C TYR A 226 9.20 13.27 15.88
N ALA A 227 8.08 12.69 15.52
CA ALA A 227 8.00 11.67 14.49
C ALA A 227 7.45 12.29 13.22
N HIS A 228 6.22 12.73 13.24
CA HIS A 228 5.53 13.40 12.13
C HIS A 228 5.82 12.76 10.78
N ASP A 229 5.76 11.42 10.75
CA ASP A 229 5.70 10.69 9.48
C ASP A 229 4.45 11.14 8.72
N GLU A 230 4.50 11.25 7.40
CA GLU A 230 3.50 11.96 6.63
C GLU A 230 2.90 11.10 5.51
N ILE A 231 1.64 11.37 5.21
CA ILE A 231 0.96 11.00 3.97
C ILE A 231 0.63 12.31 3.25
N ASN A 232 1.18 12.46 2.06
CA ASN A 232 1.14 13.69 1.30
C ASN A 232 0.38 13.51 -0.02
N VAL A 233 -0.55 14.42 -0.33
CA VAL A 233 -1.11 14.55 -1.69
C VAL A 233 -0.12 15.37 -2.52
N ILE A 234 0.43 14.78 -3.56
CA ILE A 234 1.54 15.37 -4.31
C ILE A 234 1.04 16.14 -5.53
N GLU A 235 1.45 17.39 -5.62
CA GLU A 235 1.14 18.29 -6.72
C GLU A 235 2.42 18.85 -7.36
N ALA A 236 2.38 19.05 -8.67
CA ALA A 236 3.50 19.59 -9.43
C ALA A 236 3.95 20.97 -8.91
N GLY A 237 5.24 21.13 -8.69
CA GLY A 237 5.87 22.39 -8.29
C GLY A 237 5.68 22.80 -6.83
N GLN A 238 4.98 22.00 -6.03
CA GLN A 238 4.69 22.32 -4.64
C GLN A 238 5.86 22.02 -3.69
N ASN A 239 5.92 22.81 -2.60
CA ASN A 239 6.90 22.69 -1.50
C ASN A 239 6.24 22.04 -0.29
N TYR A 240 6.78 20.90 0.18
CA TYR A 240 6.30 20.14 1.35
C TYR A 240 6.99 20.56 2.66
N GLY A 241 7.83 21.58 2.59
CA GLY A 241 8.27 22.38 3.72
C GLY A 241 9.48 21.84 4.50
N TRP A 242 9.88 20.58 4.39
CA TRP A 242 11.07 20.09 5.08
C TRP A 242 12.34 20.86 4.69
N PRO A 243 13.20 21.28 5.63
CA PRO A 243 13.16 21.13 7.09
C PRO A 243 12.52 22.35 7.82
N ILE A 244 11.90 23.29 7.10
CA ILE A 244 11.38 24.54 7.64
C ILE A 244 10.14 24.29 8.49
N ILE A 245 9.27 23.35 8.03
CA ILE A 245 8.12 22.87 8.79
C ILE A 245 8.21 21.36 9.00
N VAL A 246 7.48 20.86 10.00
CA VAL A 246 7.30 19.46 10.33
C VAL A 246 5.83 19.25 10.68
N GLY A 247 5.12 18.42 9.92
CA GLY A 247 3.66 18.30 10.06
C GLY A 247 2.93 19.55 9.54
N ASP A 248 1.88 19.97 10.23
CA ASP A 248 1.02 21.06 9.82
C ASP A 248 1.65 22.45 9.98
N SER A 249 1.32 23.36 9.07
CA SER A 249 1.73 24.76 9.08
C SER A 249 0.60 25.66 8.57
N ASP A 250 0.50 26.86 9.16
CA ASP A 250 -0.40 27.91 8.71
C ASP A 250 0.21 28.73 7.53
N ASN A 251 1.46 28.48 7.15
CA ASN A 251 2.09 29.18 6.05
C ASN A 251 1.66 28.60 4.70
N PRO A 252 0.93 29.36 3.84
CA PRO A 252 0.42 28.87 2.55
C PRO A 252 1.50 28.60 1.50
N GLU A 253 2.77 28.92 1.77
CA GLU A 253 3.89 28.57 0.87
C GLU A 253 4.22 27.08 0.92
N TYR A 254 3.73 26.35 1.93
CA TYR A 254 3.97 24.92 2.11
C TYR A 254 2.67 24.14 2.00
N ARG A 255 2.78 22.91 1.47
CA ARG A 255 1.69 21.94 1.48
C ARG A 255 1.73 21.13 2.77
N ASN A 256 0.60 21.14 3.48
CA ASN A 256 0.43 20.27 4.63
C ASN A 256 0.15 18.83 4.21
N PRO A 257 0.62 17.85 4.99
CA PRO A 257 0.20 16.47 4.79
C PRO A 257 -1.31 16.33 5.01
N ILE A 258 -1.93 15.36 4.30
CA ILE A 258 -3.32 14.99 4.59
C ILE A 258 -3.42 14.25 5.92
N LEU A 259 -2.33 13.61 6.34
CA LEU A 259 -2.20 12.90 7.60
C LEU A 259 -0.74 12.91 8.06
N HIS A 260 -0.51 13.18 9.34
CA HIS A 260 0.79 12.96 9.97
C HIS A 260 0.66 12.17 11.28
N SER A 261 1.76 11.52 11.69
CA SER A 261 1.77 10.60 12.84
C SER A 261 1.82 11.28 14.21
N GLY A 262 1.97 12.61 14.26
CA GLY A 262 2.26 13.31 15.49
C GLY A 262 3.57 12.82 16.13
N ASP A 263 3.57 12.56 17.42
CA ASP A 263 4.76 12.13 18.18
C ASP A 263 5.08 10.62 18.05
N VAL A 264 4.31 9.88 17.25
CA VAL A 264 4.47 8.42 17.09
C VAL A 264 5.14 8.12 15.77
N THR A 265 6.21 7.31 15.76
CA THR A 265 6.89 6.89 14.55
C THR A 265 6.23 5.64 13.95
N TRP A 266 5.77 5.74 12.70
CA TRP A 266 5.34 4.62 11.88
C TRP A 266 6.48 4.09 11.01
N ALA A 267 7.36 4.99 10.55
CA ALA A 267 8.34 4.78 9.48
C ALA A 267 7.64 4.16 8.25
N PRO A 268 6.76 4.93 7.57
CA PRO A 268 5.99 4.44 6.44
C PRO A 268 6.89 4.21 5.23
N SER A 269 6.72 3.10 4.54
CA SER A 269 7.48 2.76 3.34
C SER A 269 6.54 2.63 2.14
N GLY A 270 6.34 1.45 1.57
CA GLY A 270 5.45 1.28 0.43
C GLY A 270 4.05 1.81 0.65
N LEU A 271 3.46 2.31 -0.41
CA LEU A 271 2.09 2.82 -0.48
C LEU A 271 1.40 2.16 -1.66
N LEU A 272 0.20 1.64 -1.43
CA LEU A 272 -0.65 1.02 -2.43
C LEU A 272 -2.04 1.65 -2.41
N TYR A 273 -2.55 2.09 -3.55
CA TYR A 273 -3.98 2.34 -3.77
C TYR A 273 -4.62 1.06 -4.28
N TYR A 274 -5.59 0.51 -3.54
CA TYR A 274 -6.24 -0.74 -3.93
C TYR A 274 -7.46 -0.46 -4.80
N ASP A 275 -7.40 -0.84 -6.08
CA ASP A 275 -8.46 -0.58 -7.08
C ASP A 275 -9.28 -1.82 -7.48
N SER A 276 -8.91 -3.01 -6.98
CA SER A 276 -9.54 -4.27 -7.35
C SER A 276 -10.89 -4.50 -6.66
N ASP A 277 -11.81 -5.13 -7.40
CA ASP A 277 -13.09 -5.62 -6.85
C ASP A 277 -12.95 -6.92 -6.06
N LYS A 278 -11.77 -7.54 -6.00
CA LYS A 278 -11.56 -8.84 -5.34
C LYS A 278 -11.83 -8.81 -3.84
N ILE A 279 -11.49 -7.69 -3.19
CA ILE A 279 -11.82 -7.42 -1.79
C ILE A 279 -12.60 -6.09 -1.77
N PRO A 280 -13.92 -6.13 -1.93
CA PRO A 280 -14.73 -4.93 -2.16
C PRO A 280 -14.61 -3.88 -1.03
N GLU A 281 -14.40 -4.32 0.22
CA GLU A 281 -14.27 -3.46 1.39
C GLU A 281 -12.96 -2.67 1.38
N TRP A 282 -11.99 -3.08 0.56
CA TRP A 282 -10.67 -2.47 0.42
C TRP A 282 -10.57 -1.53 -0.78
N LYS A 283 -11.48 -1.69 -1.74
CA LYS A 283 -11.46 -0.88 -2.96
C LYS A 283 -11.55 0.63 -2.64
N GLY A 284 -10.68 1.39 -3.31
CA GLY A 284 -10.59 2.85 -3.14
C GLY A 284 -9.81 3.29 -1.90
N LYS A 285 -9.23 2.37 -1.12
CA LYS A 285 -8.44 2.70 0.06
C LYS A 285 -6.95 2.63 -0.23
N PHE A 286 -6.18 3.40 0.54
CA PHE A 286 -4.73 3.33 0.55
C PHE A 286 -4.23 2.39 1.64
N PHE A 287 -3.21 1.62 1.32
CA PHE A 287 -2.50 0.75 2.24
C PHE A 287 -1.06 1.23 2.38
N VAL A 288 -0.61 1.45 3.62
CA VAL A 288 0.72 1.96 3.94
C VAL A 288 1.48 0.91 4.72
N ALA A 289 2.62 0.49 4.20
CA ALA A 289 3.55 -0.40 4.89
C ALA A 289 4.28 0.35 6.00
N ALA A 290 4.19 -0.10 7.25
CA ALA A 290 4.86 0.54 8.37
C ALA A 290 6.03 -0.32 8.87
N LEU A 291 7.26 0.22 8.75
CA LEU A 291 8.48 -0.46 9.19
C LEU A 291 8.57 -0.48 10.72
N ARG A 292 8.57 0.68 11.38
CA ARG A 292 8.65 0.75 12.84
C ARG A 292 7.32 0.46 13.50
N GLY A 293 6.24 0.82 12.85
CA GLY A 293 4.88 0.52 13.31
C GLY A 293 4.54 -0.98 13.29
N GLN A 294 5.22 -1.77 12.46
CA GLN A 294 5.01 -3.22 12.32
C GLN A 294 3.55 -3.59 12.04
N HIS A 295 2.93 -2.85 11.13
CA HIS A 295 1.56 -3.07 10.69
C HIS A 295 1.38 -2.55 9.26
N ILE A 296 0.24 -2.87 8.68
CA ILE A 296 -0.27 -2.20 7.49
C ILE A 296 -1.33 -1.21 7.96
N MET A 297 -1.21 0.06 7.58
CA MET A 297 -2.28 1.04 7.77
C MET A 297 -3.18 1.03 6.54
N MET A 298 -4.47 0.81 6.75
CA MET A 298 -5.50 1.00 5.74
C MET A 298 -6.17 2.36 5.98
N LEU A 299 -6.13 3.22 4.97
CA LEU A 299 -6.58 4.60 5.02
C LEU A 299 -7.74 4.80 4.05
N ASP A 300 -8.84 5.31 4.56
CA ASP A 300 -9.93 5.85 3.74
C ASP A 300 -9.76 7.38 3.69
N LEU A 301 -9.39 7.90 2.51
CA LEU A 301 -9.04 9.30 2.29
C LEU A 301 -10.06 9.98 1.36
N ASP A 302 -10.64 11.07 1.81
CA ASP A 302 -11.40 12.01 0.98
C ASP A 302 -10.44 13.09 0.46
N LEU A 303 -9.81 12.82 -0.68
CA LEU A 303 -8.78 13.69 -1.26
C LEU A 303 -9.35 15.01 -1.81
N GLU A 304 -10.64 15.04 -2.18
CA GLU A 304 -11.30 16.26 -2.65
C GLU A 304 -11.49 17.27 -1.51
N ASN A 305 -11.83 16.78 -0.31
CA ASN A 305 -12.05 17.60 0.86
C ASN A 305 -10.83 17.65 1.80
N ASN A 306 -9.70 17.06 1.39
CA ASN A 306 -8.46 16.96 2.18
C ASN A 306 -8.72 16.40 3.58
N LYS A 307 -9.38 15.24 3.67
CA LYS A 307 -9.86 14.66 4.93
C LYS A 307 -9.54 13.17 5.04
N VAL A 308 -9.21 12.72 6.24
CA VAL A 308 -9.12 11.31 6.60
C VAL A 308 -10.46 10.84 7.15
N ASN A 309 -11.12 9.89 6.48
CA ASN A 309 -12.37 9.30 6.92
C ASN A 309 -12.14 8.23 7.99
N SER A 310 -11.19 7.31 7.76
CA SER A 310 -10.81 6.29 8.74
C SER A 310 -9.35 5.86 8.61
N ILE A 311 -8.81 5.34 9.71
CA ILE A 311 -7.49 4.72 9.80
C ILE A 311 -7.68 3.39 10.52
N GLU A 312 -7.33 2.30 9.86
CA GLU A 312 -7.33 0.97 10.46
C GLU A 312 -5.91 0.37 10.40
N LYS A 313 -5.56 -0.42 11.42
CA LYS A 313 -4.28 -1.13 11.46
C LYS A 313 -4.55 -2.62 11.38
N ILE A 314 -4.00 -3.25 10.35
CA ILE A 314 -4.13 -4.69 10.13
C ILE A 314 -2.77 -5.37 10.29
N PHE A 315 -2.77 -6.65 10.69
CA PHE A 315 -1.57 -7.49 10.91
C PHE A 315 -0.55 -6.88 11.88
N GLN A 316 -1.02 -6.19 12.91
CA GLN A 316 -0.15 -5.49 13.86
C GLN A 316 0.74 -6.47 14.64
N GLY A 317 2.06 -6.37 14.41
CA GLY A 317 3.09 -7.21 15.06
C GLY A 317 3.19 -8.64 14.53
N GLU A 318 2.33 -9.07 13.59
CA GLU A 318 2.29 -10.47 13.12
C GLU A 318 3.50 -10.82 12.22
N TYR A 319 3.88 -9.89 11.35
CA TYR A 319 4.94 -10.11 10.35
C TYR A 319 6.16 -9.21 10.57
N GLY A 320 6.19 -8.46 11.68
CA GLY A 320 7.23 -7.48 11.97
C GLY A 320 7.17 -6.26 11.06
N ARG A 321 8.32 -5.80 10.60
CA ARG A 321 8.47 -4.62 9.74
C ARG A 321 7.97 -4.92 8.34
N ILE A 322 7.06 -4.10 7.83
CA ILE A 322 6.52 -4.22 6.46
C ILE A 322 7.21 -3.18 5.58
N ARG A 323 7.74 -3.62 4.43
CA ARG A 323 8.46 -2.77 3.48
C ARG A 323 7.59 -2.30 2.34
N GLU A 324 6.88 -3.23 1.69
CA GLU A 324 6.18 -2.95 0.45
C GLU A 324 4.84 -3.68 0.39
N LEU A 325 3.94 -3.11 -0.38
CA LEU A 325 2.61 -3.63 -0.70
C LEU A 325 2.38 -3.47 -2.20
N VAL A 326 2.12 -4.56 -2.89
CA VAL A 326 1.89 -4.56 -4.34
C VAL A 326 0.63 -5.32 -4.67
N GLN A 327 -0.27 -4.70 -5.43
CA GLN A 327 -1.44 -5.40 -5.95
C GLN A 327 -1.05 -6.23 -7.17
N SER A 328 -1.37 -7.51 -7.15
CA SER A 328 -1.21 -8.38 -8.32
C SER A 328 -2.26 -8.06 -9.40
N PRO A 329 -2.04 -8.44 -10.67
CA PRO A 329 -3.05 -8.32 -11.72
C PRO A 329 -4.36 -9.04 -11.40
N GLY A 330 -4.34 -10.03 -10.51
CA GLY A 330 -5.51 -10.76 -10.04
C GLY A 330 -6.19 -10.15 -8.79
N GLY A 331 -5.71 -8.98 -8.31
CA GLY A 331 -6.30 -8.28 -7.17
C GLY A 331 -5.89 -8.80 -5.79
N ASP A 332 -4.92 -9.71 -5.68
CA ASP A 332 -4.30 -10.07 -4.41
C ASP A 332 -3.26 -9.03 -4.00
N ILE A 333 -3.01 -8.85 -2.72
CA ILE A 333 -1.95 -7.98 -2.23
C ILE A 333 -0.74 -8.82 -1.85
N PHE A 334 0.43 -8.48 -2.43
CA PHE A 334 1.71 -9.02 -2.03
C PHE A 334 2.38 -8.09 -1.04
N VAL A 335 2.95 -8.67 0.01
CA VAL A 335 3.55 -7.95 1.14
C VAL A 335 5.00 -8.39 1.31
N LEU A 336 5.92 -7.44 1.30
CA LEU A 336 7.33 -7.68 1.55
C LEU A 336 7.68 -7.27 2.99
N THR A 337 8.31 -8.17 3.74
CA THR A 337 8.79 -7.86 5.09
C THR A 337 10.22 -7.29 5.07
N SER A 338 10.66 -6.70 6.17
CA SER A 338 11.98 -6.05 6.29
C SER A 338 12.55 -6.17 7.70
N ASN A 339 12.72 -7.40 8.18
CA ASN A 339 13.19 -7.71 9.53
C ASN A 339 14.72 -7.93 9.58
N GLY A 340 15.35 -8.04 8.42
CA GLY A 340 16.80 -8.20 8.24
C GLY A 340 17.17 -9.53 7.64
N ASP A 341 17.02 -10.59 8.38
CA ASP A 341 17.22 -11.97 7.93
C ASP A 341 15.90 -12.73 7.97
N ASN A 342 15.73 -13.70 7.08
CA ASN A 342 14.54 -14.53 6.99
C ASN A 342 13.25 -13.75 6.69
N ASP A 343 13.38 -12.73 5.87
CA ASP A 343 12.25 -11.97 5.35
C ASP A 343 11.42 -12.78 4.37
N LYS A 344 10.23 -12.28 4.09
CA LYS A 344 9.22 -13.01 3.32
C LYS A 344 8.55 -12.13 2.28
N ILE A 345 8.08 -12.78 1.23
CA ILE A 345 7.01 -12.31 0.37
C ILE A 345 5.75 -13.09 0.76
N LEU A 346 4.73 -12.36 1.21
CA LEU A 346 3.42 -12.91 1.57
C LEU A 346 2.40 -12.51 0.51
N ARG A 347 1.36 -13.32 0.33
CA ARG A 347 0.20 -13.02 -0.51
C ARG A 347 -1.05 -12.99 0.36
N ILE A 348 -1.76 -11.89 0.33
CA ILE A 348 -3.06 -11.71 0.94
C ILE A 348 -4.11 -11.91 -0.13
N SER A 349 -5.01 -12.86 0.07
CA SER A 349 -6.09 -13.22 -0.85
C SER A 349 -7.39 -13.44 -0.09
N THR A 350 -8.51 -13.50 -0.78
CA THR A 350 -9.76 -14.02 -0.22
C THR A 350 -9.76 -15.54 -0.32
N LEU A 351 -10.29 -16.22 0.69
CA LEU A 351 -10.69 -17.60 0.49
C LEU A 351 -11.87 -17.57 -0.50
N GLU A 352 -11.71 -18.22 -1.64
CA GLU A 352 -12.86 -18.52 -2.49
C GLU A 352 -13.84 -19.32 -1.62
N THR A 353 -14.94 -18.71 -1.22
CA THR A 353 -16.09 -19.47 -0.81
C THR A 353 -16.61 -20.08 -2.11
N ASP A 354 -16.27 -21.34 -2.38
CA ASP A 354 -17.04 -22.11 -3.35
C ASP A 354 -18.50 -21.81 -3.01
N PRO A 355 -19.32 -21.32 -3.97
CA PRO A 355 -20.73 -21.24 -3.72
C PRO A 355 -21.11 -22.66 -3.29
N ILE A 356 -21.54 -22.82 -2.04
CA ILE A 356 -22.11 -24.08 -1.57
C ILE A 356 -23.31 -24.27 -2.48
N THR A 357 -23.08 -24.98 -3.58
CA THR A 357 -24.14 -25.62 -4.34
C THR A 357 -24.66 -26.63 -3.35
N LEU A 358 -25.72 -26.20 -2.62
CA LEU A 358 -26.58 -27.11 -1.93
C LEU A 358 -27.12 -28.00 -3.04
N GLU A 359 -26.45 -29.12 -3.28
CA GLU A 359 -27.06 -30.24 -3.98
C GLU A 359 -28.27 -30.55 -3.17
N LYS A 360 -29.43 -30.19 -3.74
CA LYS A 360 -30.72 -30.60 -3.27
C LYS A 360 -30.74 -32.11 -3.40
N ASN A 361 -30.18 -32.80 -2.40
CA ASN A 361 -30.50 -34.20 -2.21
C ASN A 361 -31.99 -34.27 -1.92
N GLU A 362 -32.78 -34.50 -2.95
CA GLU A 362 -34.15 -34.92 -2.84
C GLU A 362 -34.18 -36.34 -2.27
N SER A 363 -33.82 -36.47 -0.98
CA SER A 363 -34.31 -37.59 -0.18
C SER A 363 -35.67 -37.17 0.34
N SER A 364 -36.69 -37.72 -0.30
CA SER A 364 -38.09 -37.66 0.12
C SER A 364 -38.26 -38.03 1.60
N SER A 365 -38.36 -37.03 2.46
CA SER A 365 -39.15 -37.09 3.66
C SER A 365 -39.93 -35.80 3.75
N SER A 366 -41.17 -35.86 3.25
CA SER A 366 -42.15 -34.81 3.38
C SER A 366 -42.41 -34.57 4.86
N VAL A 367 -41.71 -33.62 5.44
CA VAL A 367 -42.08 -33.09 6.76
C VAL A 367 -43.23 -32.13 6.49
N ASP A 368 -44.44 -32.59 6.88
CA ASP A 368 -45.68 -31.88 6.73
C ASP A 368 -45.58 -30.50 7.40
N PRO A 369 -45.69 -29.37 6.69
CA PRO A 369 -45.48 -28.03 7.26
C PRO A 369 -46.57 -27.66 8.29
N TYR A 370 -47.60 -28.44 8.46
CA TYR A 370 -48.70 -28.17 9.39
C TYR A 370 -48.30 -28.21 10.88
N TRP A 371 -47.23 -28.89 11.27
CA TRP A 371 -46.75 -28.87 12.66
C TRP A 371 -46.23 -27.50 13.12
N ILE A 372 -45.70 -26.67 12.22
CA ILE A 372 -45.25 -25.30 12.54
C ILE A 372 -46.48 -24.41 12.84
N TYR A 373 -47.57 -24.57 12.09
CA TYR A 373 -48.81 -23.86 12.34
C TYR A 373 -49.42 -24.28 13.69
N GLY A 374 -49.29 -25.54 14.06
CA GLY A 374 -49.74 -26.04 15.38
C GLY A 374 -48.97 -25.38 16.55
N LEU A 375 -47.67 -25.17 16.44
CA LEU A 375 -46.88 -24.48 17.47
C LEU A 375 -47.23 -23.00 17.58
N ILE A 376 -47.46 -22.31 16.46
CA ILE A 376 -47.83 -20.89 16.44
C ILE A 376 -49.24 -20.71 17.06
N ILE A 377 -50.21 -21.55 16.72
CA ILE A 377 -51.58 -21.51 17.27
C ILE A 377 -51.54 -21.82 18.78
N GLY A 378 -50.73 -22.79 19.22
CA GLY A 378 -50.52 -23.11 20.61
C GLY A 378 -49.98 -21.96 21.44
N ALA A 379 -48.94 -21.23 20.91
CA ALA A 379 -48.33 -20.07 21.56
C ALA A 379 -49.37 -18.91 21.69
N ILE A 380 -50.18 -18.66 20.66
CA ILE A 380 -51.20 -17.60 20.65
C ILE A 380 -52.30 -17.96 21.69
N ALA A 381 -52.75 -19.22 21.74
CA ALA A 381 -53.73 -19.67 22.70
C ALA A 381 -53.25 -19.53 24.14
N THR A 382 -51.97 -19.85 24.41
CA THR A 382 -51.37 -19.71 25.74
C THR A 382 -51.26 -18.23 26.15
N CYS A 383 -50.91 -17.34 25.26
CA CYS A 383 -50.90 -15.89 25.54
C CYS A 383 -52.27 -15.33 25.84
N ILE A 384 -53.32 -15.78 25.12
CA ILE A 384 -54.68 -15.37 25.39
C ILE A 384 -55.16 -15.88 26.74
N LEU A 385 -54.84 -17.14 27.09
CA LEU A 385 -55.20 -17.73 28.38
C LEU A 385 -54.56 -16.97 29.57
N ILE A 386 -53.26 -16.62 29.43
CA ILE A 386 -52.53 -15.81 30.43
C ILE A 386 -53.18 -14.43 30.57
N ALA A 387 -53.57 -13.78 29.49
CA ALA A 387 -54.29 -12.50 29.51
C ALA A 387 -55.63 -12.56 30.21
N ILE A 388 -56.41 -13.66 30.00
CA ILE A 388 -57.71 -13.90 30.65
C ILE A 388 -57.51 -14.14 32.15
N ILE A 389 -56.50 -14.93 32.55
CA ILE A 389 -56.23 -15.23 33.97
C ILE A 389 -55.82 -13.94 34.71
N ARG A 390 -54.93 -13.14 34.13
CA ARG A 390 -54.55 -11.85 34.71
C ARG A 390 -55.71 -10.86 34.87
N LYS A 391 -56.70 -10.92 33.99
CA LYS A 391 -57.89 -10.06 34.09
C LYS A 391 -58.90 -10.51 35.16
N LYS A 392 -58.86 -11.81 35.55
CA LYS A 392 -59.68 -12.38 36.64
C LYS A 392 -59.05 -12.17 38.03
N THR A 393 -57.75 -11.99 38.14
CA THR A 393 -57.06 -11.77 39.42
C THR A 393 -56.89 -10.29 39.80
N SER A 394 -57.36 -9.37 38.94
CA SER A 394 -57.34 -7.90 39.18
C SER A 394 -58.75 -7.31 39.37
N ARG A 395 -59.71 -8.15 39.81
CA ARG A 395 -61.00 -7.71 40.30
C ARG A 395 -61.20 -8.09 41.76
#